data_a8d193a5a26b42434ae4aa7e5e005906
#
_entry.id   a8d193a5a26b42434ae4aa7e5e005906
#
_cell.length_a   1.000
_cell.length_b   1.000
_cell.length_c   1.000
_cell.angle_alpha   90.00
_cell.angle_beta   90.00
_cell.angle_gamma   90.00
#
_symmetry.space_group_name_H-M   'P 1'
#
loop_
_entity.id
_entity.type
_entity.pdbx_description
1 polymer ?
#
loop_
_entity_poly.entity_id
_entity_poly.type
_entity_poly.pdbx_seq_one_letter_code
_entity_poly.pdbx_strand_id
1 'polypeptide(L)'
;MIRSIHVDKLTENIKEMCIEANHFLTEDMRGCLKEAAEMENSDLGKQILDQLQENLKIAGEDMIPICQDTGMAVIFLKVGQEVHFEGGSVEEAVNEGVRQGYVEGFLRKSVVKDPLIRENTKDNTPAVIHYAIVPGEQVEITVAPKGFGSENMSRIFMLKPADGIEGVKQATVSYTHLTLPTNSRV
;
A
#
# COMPACT_ATOMS: atom_id res chain seq x y z
N MET A 1 -28.00 -7.26 -16.70
CA MET A 1 -27.24 -7.48 -18.01
C MET A 1 -25.83 -7.81 -17.60
N ILE A 2 -25.21 -8.82 -18.20
CA ILE A 2 -23.81 -9.16 -17.89
C ILE A 2 -22.92 -8.09 -18.54
N ARG A 3 -22.00 -7.50 -17.77
CA ARG A 3 -21.00 -6.53 -18.24
C ARG A 3 -19.69 -7.26 -18.50
N SER A 4 -19.23 -7.27 -19.75
CA SER A 4 -17.89 -7.78 -20.09
C SER A 4 -16.81 -6.73 -19.90
N ILE A 5 -15.71 -7.13 -19.29
CA ILE A 5 -14.52 -6.30 -19.06
C ILE A 5 -13.30 -7.09 -19.53
N HIS A 6 -12.54 -6.54 -20.48
CA HIS A 6 -11.29 -7.13 -20.89
C HIS A 6 -10.22 -6.96 -19.82
N VAL A 7 -9.47 -8.00 -19.52
CA VAL A 7 -8.47 -8.00 -18.43
C VAL A 7 -7.34 -6.99 -18.63
N ASP A 8 -7.05 -6.57 -19.86
CA ASP A 8 -6.07 -5.52 -20.14
C ASP A 8 -6.38 -4.22 -19.41
N LYS A 9 -7.69 -3.92 -19.20
CA LYS A 9 -8.09 -2.75 -18.42
C LYS A 9 -7.68 -2.85 -16.96
N LEU A 10 -7.64 -4.06 -16.40
CA LEU A 10 -7.12 -4.27 -15.04
C LEU A 10 -5.62 -3.97 -15.02
N THR A 11 -4.89 -4.51 -16.00
CA THR A 11 -3.44 -4.31 -16.15
C THR A 11 -3.10 -2.81 -16.22
N GLU A 12 -3.75 -2.08 -17.13
CA GLU A 12 -3.52 -0.64 -17.31
C GLU A 12 -3.80 0.16 -16.04
N ASN A 13 -4.98 -0.02 -15.45
CA ASN A 13 -5.36 0.72 -14.25
C ASN A 13 -4.48 0.38 -13.05
N ILE A 14 -4.16 -0.88 -12.81
CA ILE A 14 -3.31 -1.30 -11.69
C ILE A 14 -1.89 -0.76 -11.85
N LYS A 15 -1.36 -0.75 -13.07
CA LYS A 15 -0.07 -0.11 -13.37
C LYS A 15 -0.06 1.35 -12.95
N GLU A 16 -1.03 2.13 -13.44
CA GLU A 16 -1.14 3.55 -13.13
C GLU A 16 -1.34 3.79 -11.62
N MET A 17 -2.22 3.03 -10.99
CA MET A 17 -2.47 3.13 -9.55
C MET A 17 -1.24 2.77 -8.70
N CYS A 18 -0.42 1.80 -9.10
CA CYS A 18 0.83 1.48 -8.40
C CYS A 18 1.81 2.67 -8.45
N ILE A 19 1.92 3.34 -9.58
CA ILE A 19 2.76 4.53 -9.74
C ILE A 19 2.19 5.66 -8.89
N GLU A 20 0.92 6.00 -9.07
CA GLU A 20 0.25 7.10 -8.38
C GLU A 20 0.34 6.95 -6.86
N ALA A 21 0.01 5.78 -6.31
CA ALA A 21 0.00 5.53 -4.87
C ALA A 21 1.39 5.64 -4.21
N ASN A 22 2.46 5.56 -4.96
CA ASN A 22 3.82 5.71 -4.45
C ASN A 22 4.39 7.14 -4.63
N HIS A 23 3.72 8.00 -5.41
CA HIS A 23 4.18 9.36 -5.67
C HIS A 23 3.27 10.43 -5.06
N PHE A 24 2.00 10.11 -4.82
CA PHE A 24 1.02 11.05 -4.31
C PHE A 24 0.27 10.46 -3.12
N LEU A 25 0.09 11.27 -2.08
CA LEU A 25 -0.90 10.96 -1.05
C LEU A 25 -2.30 11.37 -1.51
N THR A 26 -3.30 10.70 -0.98
CA THR A 26 -4.70 11.08 -1.14
C THR A 26 -4.95 12.48 -0.57
N GLU A 27 -5.96 13.17 -1.08
CA GLU A 27 -6.24 14.56 -0.70
C GLU A 27 -6.58 14.71 0.79
N ASP A 28 -7.31 13.74 1.36
CA ASP A 28 -7.62 13.69 2.78
C ASP A 28 -6.35 13.57 3.65
N MET A 29 -5.39 12.72 3.28
CA MET A 29 -4.11 12.60 4.00
C MET A 29 -3.27 13.85 3.89
N ARG A 30 -3.25 14.52 2.73
CA ARG A 30 -2.57 15.81 2.55
C ARG A 30 -3.20 16.88 3.41
N GLY A 31 -4.54 16.90 3.48
CA GLY A 31 -5.29 17.80 4.37
C GLY A 31 -4.93 17.58 5.83
N CYS A 32 -4.93 16.35 6.31
CA CYS A 32 -4.55 16.01 7.68
C CYS A 32 -3.12 16.46 8.03
N LEU A 33 -2.15 16.30 7.14
CA LEU A 33 -0.77 16.77 7.38
C LEU A 33 -0.68 18.29 7.48
N LYS A 34 -1.45 19.00 6.66
CA LYS A 34 -1.51 20.47 6.71
C LYS A 34 -2.13 20.94 8.03
N GLU A 35 -3.28 20.39 8.40
CA GLU A 35 -3.94 20.71 9.68
C GLU A 35 -3.05 20.39 10.88
N ALA A 36 -2.34 19.25 10.85
CA ALA A 36 -1.39 18.88 11.90
C ALA A 36 -0.26 19.92 12.03
N ALA A 37 0.27 20.44 10.92
CA ALA A 37 1.30 21.47 10.94
C ALA A 37 0.80 22.80 11.53
N GLU A 38 -0.45 23.17 11.27
CA GLU A 38 -1.08 24.37 11.83
C GLU A 38 -1.34 24.25 13.35
N MET A 39 -1.65 23.02 13.81
CA MET A 39 -1.97 22.76 15.23
C MET A 39 -0.75 22.42 16.09
N GLU A 40 0.38 22.07 15.50
CA GLU A 40 1.59 21.70 16.24
C GLU A 40 2.17 22.90 16.99
N ASN A 41 2.56 22.69 18.24
CA ASN A 41 3.11 23.73 19.10
C ASN A 41 4.63 23.62 19.29
N SER A 42 5.21 22.43 19.05
CA SER A 42 6.65 22.22 19.15
C SER A 42 7.36 22.72 17.89
N ASP A 43 8.41 23.51 18.06
CA ASP A 43 9.22 23.97 16.90
C ASP A 43 9.84 22.80 16.13
N LEU A 44 10.26 21.75 16.83
CA LEU A 44 10.77 20.53 16.20
C LEU A 44 9.67 19.79 15.43
N GLY A 45 8.47 19.68 16.02
CA GLY A 45 7.32 19.07 15.38
C GLY A 45 6.94 19.79 14.09
N LYS A 46 6.91 21.13 14.11
CA LYS A 46 6.66 21.96 12.91
C LYS A 46 7.69 21.70 11.82
N GLN A 47 8.99 21.73 12.17
CA GLN A 47 10.05 21.45 11.19
C GLN A 47 9.90 20.07 10.54
N ILE A 48 9.52 19.04 11.30
CA ILE A 48 9.29 17.70 10.77
C ILE A 48 8.09 17.69 9.80
N LEU A 49 6.99 18.31 10.19
CA LEU A 49 5.79 18.39 9.35
C LEU A 49 6.03 19.19 8.06
N ASP A 50 6.81 20.26 8.13
CA ASP A 50 7.23 21.04 6.96
C ASP A 50 8.10 20.21 6.02
N GLN A 51 9.06 19.44 6.57
CA GLN A 51 9.90 18.51 5.78
C GLN A 51 9.06 17.43 5.10
N LEU A 52 8.05 16.88 5.78
CA LEU A 52 7.15 15.90 5.17
C LEU A 52 6.37 16.51 4.00
N GLN A 53 5.86 17.72 4.15
CA GLN A 53 5.13 18.41 3.08
C GLN A 53 6.04 18.75 1.89
N GLU A 54 7.28 19.20 2.15
CA GLU A 54 8.26 19.46 1.10
C GLU A 54 8.65 18.17 0.37
N ASN A 55 8.82 17.05 1.10
CA ASN A 55 9.06 15.74 0.50
C ASN A 55 7.93 15.33 -0.46
N LEU A 56 6.66 15.54 -0.07
CA LEU A 56 5.51 15.24 -0.93
C LEU A 56 5.49 16.10 -2.19
N LYS A 57 5.89 17.37 -2.07
CA LYS A 57 6.00 18.29 -3.22
C LYS A 57 7.07 17.80 -4.20
N ILE A 58 8.28 17.53 -3.71
CA ILE A 58 9.38 17.01 -4.52
C ILE A 58 8.99 15.68 -5.19
N ALA A 59 8.40 14.77 -4.43
CA ALA A 59 7.95 13.48 -4.95
C ALA A 59 7.00 13.62 -6.14
N GLY A 60 6.02 14.52 -6.05
CA GLY A 60 5.06 14.77 -7.11
C GLY A 60 5.63 15.55 -8.30
N GLU A 61 6.51 16.52 -8.08
CA GLU A 61 7.11 17.34 -9.15
C GLU A 61 8.16 16.56 -9.94
N ASP A 62 9.01 15.82 -9.26
CA ASP A 62 10.13 15.10 -9.88
C ASP A 62 9.81 13.63 -10.21
N MET A 63 8.59 13.17 -9.91
CA MET A 63 8.17 11.78 -10.05
C MET A 63 9.14 10.79 -9.38
N ILE A 64 9.50 11.11 -8.14
CA ILE A 64 10.32 10.28 -7.26
C ILE A 64 9.40 9.70 -6.17
N PRO A 65 9.49 8.40 -5.85
CA PRO A 65 8.65 7.82 -4.80
C PRO A 65 8.78 8.56 -3.45
N ILE A 66 7.67 8.75 -2.77
CA ILE A 66 7.58 9.44 -1.46
C ILE A 66 8.55 8.84 -0.44
N CYS A 67 8.78 7.52 -0.51
CA CYS A 67 9.63 6.77 0.39
C CYS A 67 10.51 5.78 -0.39
N GLN A 68 11.69 5.46 0.13
CA GLN A 68 12.55 4.42 -0.44
C GLN A 68 11.95 3.00 -0.30
N ASP A 69 11.01 2.79 0.61
CA ASP A 69 10.27 1.53 0.74
C ASP A 69 8.91 1.66 0.08
N THR A 70 8.82 1.23 -1.18
CA THR A 70 7.57 1.17 -1.93
C THR A 70 6.84 -0.17 -1.74
N GLY A 71 7.40 -1.06 -0.93
CA GLY A 71 6.79 -2.27 -0.42
C GLY A 71 6.38 -3.30 -1.47
N MET A 72 5.38 -4.10 -1.11
CA MET A 72 4.64 -4.99 -2.03
C MET A 72 3.29 -4.36 -2.37
N ALA A 73 2.73 -4.75 -3.51
CA ALA A 73 1.39 -4.34 -3.88
C ALA A 73 0.35 -5.25 -3.22
N VAL A 74 -0.55 -4.67 -2.45
CA VAL A 74 -1.76 -5.34 -1.96
C VAL A 74 -2.94 -4.80 -2.74
N ILE A 75 -3.64 -5.68 -3.44
CA ILE A 75 -4.72 -5.33 -4.36
C ILE A 75 -6.04 -5.85 -3.79
N PHE A 76 -7.00 -4.98 -3.61
CA PHE A 76 -8.36 -5.35 -3.24
C PHE A 76 -9.26 -5.17 -4.46
N LEU A 77 -9.92 -6.25 -4.86
CA LEU A 77 -10.88 -6.28 -5.97
C LEU A 77 -12.27 -6.56 -5.42
N LYS A 78 -13.18 -5.58 -5.51
CA LYS A 78 -14.61 -5.82 -5.33
C LYS A 78 -15.24 -5.98 -6.71
N VAL A 79 -15.72 -7.16 -7.01
CA VAL A 79 -16.23 -7.54 -8.33
C VAL A 79 -17.74 -7.73 -8.25
N GLY A 80 -18.46 -6.99 -9.08
CA GLY A 80 -19.91 -7.16 -9.20
C GLY A 80 -20.28 -8.54 -9.73
N GLN A 81 -21.36 -9.13 -9.22
CA GLN A 81 -21.87 -10.45 -9.66
C GLN A 81 -22.23 -10.51 -11.15
N GLU A 82 -22.55 -9.35 -11.74
CA GLU A 82 -22.91 -9.22 -13.17
C GLU A 82 -21.71 -8.91 -14.05
N VAL A 83 -20.49 -9.07 -13.54
CA VAL A 83 -19.24 -8.84 -14.29
C VAL A 83 -18.70 -10.17 -14.81
N HIS A 84 -18.33 -10.16 -16.09
CA HIS A 84 -17.58 -11.23 -16.73
C HIS A 84 -16.26 -10.69 -17.26
N PHE A 85 -15.15 -11.28 -16.82
CA PHE A 85 -13.84 -10.95 -17.34
C PHE A 85 -13.51 -11.79 -18.56
N GLU A 86 -12.98 -11.16 -19.61
CA GLU A 86 -12.58 -11.79 -20.85
C GLU A 86 -11.15 -11.41 -21.24
N GLY A 87 -10.52 -12.20 -22.09
CA GLY A 87 -9.17 -11.94 -22.60
C GLY A 87 -8.04 -12.60 -21.81
N GLY A 88 -8.32 -13.26 -20.68
CA GLY A 88 -7.30 -13.98 -19.91
C GLY A 88 -7.61 -14.14 -18.42
N SER A 89 -6.59 -14.50 -17.67
CA SER A 89 -6.67 -14.65 -16.22
C SER A 89 -6.65 -13.28 -15.51
N VAL A 90 -7.59 -13.07 -14.61
CA VAL A 90 -7.62 -11.85 -13.76
C VAL A 90 -6.36 -11.76 -12.90
N GLU A 91 -5.91 -12.87 -12.31
CA GLU A 91 -4.71 -12.90 -11.48
C GLU A 91 -3.45 -12.55 -12.28
N GLU A 92 -3.31 -13.10 -13.50
CA GLU A 92 -2.18 -12.76 -14.37
C GLU A 92 -2.21 -11.29 -14.79
N ALA A 93 -3.39 -10.74 -15.12
CA ALA A 93 -3.54 -9.33 -15.49
C ALA A 93 -3.20 -8.38 -14.33
N VAL A 94 -3.61 -8.73 -13.11
CA VAL A 94 -3.24 -7.97 -11.90
C VAL A 94 -1.74 -7.98 -11.70
N ASN A 95 -1.10 -9.15 -11.74
CA ASN A 95 0.34 -9.26 -11.58
C ASN A 95 1.11 -8.54 -12.69
N GLU A 96 0.62 -8.61 -13.93
CA GLU A 96 1.21 -7.87 -15.06
C GLU A 96 1.12 -6.34 -14.83
N GLY A 97 0.00 -5.83 -14.33
CA GLY A 97 -0.16 -4.42 -13.96
C GLY A 97 0.84 -4.00 -12.87
N VAL A 98 0.99 -4.81 -11.83
CA VAL A 98 1.98 -4.58 -10.76
C VAL A 98 3.40 -4.61 -11.32
N ARG A 99 3.75 -5.61 -12.14
CA ARG A 99 5.06 -5.71 -12.78
C ARG A 99 5.40 -4.45 -13.59
N GLN A 100 4.47 -4.01 -14.45
CA GLN A 100 4.65 -2.80 -15.24
C GLN A 100 4.77 -1.56 -14.34
N GLY A 101 3.88 -1.40 -13.37
CA GLY A 101 3.89 -0.26 -12.45
C GLY A 101 5.20 -0.13 -11.68
N TYR A 102 5.72 -1.23 -11.14
CA TYR A 102 6.98 -1.21 -10.38
C TYR A 102 8.23 -1.07 -11.25
N VAL A 103 8.19 -1.55 -12.49
CA VAL A 103 9.32 -1.39 -13.44
C VAL A 103 9.33 0.01 -14.04
N GLU A 104 8.22 0.48 -14.58
CA GLU A 104 8.12 1.75 -15.29
C GLU A 104 8.07 2.96 -14.34
N GLY A 105 7.50 2.79 -13.13
CA GLY A 105 7.51 3.80 -12.06
C GLY A 105 8.82 3.87 -11.28
N PHE A 106 9.84 3.10 -11.66
CA PHE A 106 11.13 3.02 -10.95
C PHE A 106 11.00 2.72 -9.46
N LEU A 107 9.96 1.97 -9.09
CA LEU A 107 9.68 1.59 -7.71
C LEU A 107 10.64 0.48 -7.24
N ARG A 108 10.87 0.41 -5.92
CA ARG A 108 11.73 -0.61 -5.34
C ARG A 108 11.09 -1.99 -5.42
N LYS A 109 11.79 -2.96 -6.01
CA LYS A 109 11.35 -4.35 -6.10
C LYS A 109 11.79 -5.11 -4.85
N SER A 110 10.89 -5.27 -3.89
CA SER A 110 11.19 -5.87 -2.57
C SER A 110 10.76 -7.32 -2.43
N VAL A 111 9.96 -7.85 -3.36
CA VAL A 111 9.41 -9.19 -3.28
C VAL A 111 10.47 -10.26 -3.58
N VAL A 112 10.53 -11.27 -2.73
CA VAL A 112 11.40 -12.44 -2.89
C VAL A 112 10.58 -13.70 -3.10
N LYS A 113 11.11 -14.67 -3.85
CA LYS A 113 10.44 -15.93 -4.16
C LYS A 113 10.28 -16.83 -2.94
N ASP A 114 11.23 -16.75 -2.01
CA ASP A 114 11.29 -17.57 -0.82
C ASP A 114 11.88 -16.78 0.35
N PRO A 115 11.30 -16.86 1.56
CA PRO A 115 11.76 -16.07 2.70
C PRO A 115 13.13 -16.48 3.26
N LEU A 116 13.60 -17.69 3.00
CA LEU A 116 14.88 -18.20 3.48
C LEU A 116 15.99 -17.95 2.46
N ILE A 117 15.78 -18.34 1.20
CA ILE A 117 16.75 -18.16 0.10
C ILE A 117 16.82 -16.70 -0.34
N ARG A 118 15.71 -15.99 -0.29
CA ARG A 118 15.55 -14.56 -0.55
C ARG A 118 15.96 -14.14 -1.98
N GLU A 119 15.76 -15.03 -2.95
CA GLU A 119 15.93 -14.67 -4.37
C GLU A 119 14.87 -13.64 -4.77
N ASN A 120 15.29 -12.46 -5.19
CA ASN A 120 14.39 -11.39 -5.62
C ASN A 120 13.68 -11.75 -6.94
N THR A 121 12.39 -11.44 -7.04
CA THR A 121 11.59 -11.69 -8.25
C THR A 121 11.91 -10.74 -9.40
N LYS A 122 12.53 -9.60 -9.10
CA LYS A 122 12.97 -8.53 -10.03
C LYS A 122 11.86 -7.70 -10.66
N ASP A 123 10.62 -8.02 -10.38
CA ASP A 123 9.43 -7.35 -10.92
C ASP A 123 8.37 -7.00 -9.87
N ASN A 124 8.67 -7.33 -8.61
CA ASN A 124 7.82 -7.11 -7.43
C ASN A 124 6.51 -7.90 -7.44
N THR A 125 6.46 -9.02 -8.17
CA THR A 125 5.34 -9.97 -8.15
C THR A 125 5.70 -11.24 -7.35
N PRO A 126 4.71 -12.03 -6.88
CA PRO A 126 3.28 -11.77 -7.02
C PRO A 126 2.77 -10.67 -6.08
N ALA A 127 1.66 -10.02 -6.48
CA ALA A 127 0.88 -9.17 -5.60
C ALA A 127 0.10 -10.01 -4.58
N VAL A 128 -0.27 -9.40 -3.45
CA VAL A 128 -1.29 -9.95 -2.56
C VAL A 128 -2.66 -9.50 -3.07
N ILE A 129 -3.51 -10.43 -3.47
CA ILE A 129 -4.80 -10.12 -4.08
C ILE A 129 -5.94 -10.60 -3.19
N HIS A 130 -6.82 -9.69 -2.81
CA HIS A 130 -8.04 -9.96 -2.07
C HIS A 130 -9.24 -9.76 -2.98
N TYR A 131 -10.14 -10.74 -3.02
CA TYR A 131 -11.37 -10.69 -3.79
C TYR A 131 -12.59 -10.59 -2.89
N ALA A 132 -13.55 -9.73 -3.29
CA ALA A 132 -14.88 -9.71 -2.74
C ALA A 132 -15.90 -9.67 -3.89
N ILE A 133 -16.89 -10.57 -3.87
CA ILE A 133 -18.00 -10.54 -4.79
C ILE A 133 -19.12 -9.72 -4.17
N VAL A 134 -19.60 -8.73 -4.90
CA VAL A 134 -20.62 -7.78 -4.44
C VAL A 134 -21.78 -7.71 -5.45
N PRO A 135 -22.99 -7.30 -5.04
CA PRO A 135 -24.07 -7.08 -6.00
C PRO A 135 -23.74 -6.02 -7.03
N GLY A 136 -24.23 -6.18 -8.26
CA GLY A 136 -24.12 -5.19 -9.34
C GLY A 136 -23.10 -5.52 -10.41
N GLU A 137 -22.75 -4.52 -11.22
CA GLU A 137 -21.91 -4.66 -12.43
C GLU A 137 -20.64 -3.78 -12.37
N GLN A 138 -20.28 -3.29 -11.20
CA GLN A 138 -19.10 -2.46 -11.00
C GLN A 138 -17.90 -3.32 -10.59
N VAL A 139 -16.71 -2.86 -10.92
CA VAL A 139 -15.45 -3.34 -10.37
C VAL A 139 -14.77 -2.18 -9.67
N GLU A 140 -14.50 -2.34 -8.38
CA GLU A 140 -13.73 -1.40 -7.58
C GLU A 140 -12.35 -1.99 -7.32
N ILE A 141 -11.32 -1.22 -7.60
CA ILE A 141 -9.92 -1.62 -7.39
C ILE A 141 -9.33 -0.67 -6.35
N THR A 142 -8.69 -1.24 -5.33
CA THR A 142 -7.86 -0.48 -4.40
C THR A 142 -6.45 -1.04 -4.43
N VAL A 143 -5.47 -0.17 -4.63
CA VAL A 143 -4.05 -0.51 -4.57
C VAL A 143 -3.47 0.08 -3.29
N ALA A 144 -2.90 -0.76 -2.45
CA ALA A 144 -2.25 -0.36 -1.20
C ALA A 144 -0.80 -0.85 -1.20
N PRO A 145 0.18 0.03 -1.48
CA PRO A 145 1.58 -0.30 -1.29
C PRO A 145 1.87 -0.57 0.20
N LYS A 146 2.43 -1.73 0.52
CA LYS A 146 2.69 -2.16 1.89
C LYS A 146 4.17 -2.34 2.15
N GLY A 147 4.76 -1.37 2.85
CA GLY A 147 6.16 -1.46 3.29
C GLY A 147 6.38 -2.55 4.34
N PHE A 148 7.63 -2.98 4.50
CA PHE A 148 7.99 -4.10 5.37
C PHE A 148 8.69 -3.69 6.68
N GLY A 149 9.09 -2.42 6.83
CA GLY A 149 9.86 -1.97 7.99
C GLY A 149 9.18 -2.21 9.33
N SER A 150 7.90 -1.87 9.44
CA SER A 150 7.11 -2.03 10.67
C SER A 150 6.87 -3.48 11.07
N GLU A 151 6.90 -4.42 10.12
CA GLU A 151 6.60 -5.83 10.37
C GLU A 151 7.68 -6.55 11.17
N ASN A 152 8.90 -6.03 11.19
CA ASN A 152 9.98 -6.54 12.03
C ASN A 152 9.66 -6.46 13.53
N MET A 153 8.72 -5.61 13.90
CA MET A 153 8.28 -5.39 15.28
C MET A 153 6.84 -5.85 15.53
N SER A 154 6.27 -6.64 14.62
CA SER A 154 4.92 -7.21 14.80
C SER A 154 4.80 -7.98 16.12
N ARG A 155 3.65 -7.87 16.77
CA ARG A 155 3.32 -8.54 18.03
C ARG A 155 1.94 -9.18 17.94
N ILE A 156 1.79 -10.28 18.63
CA ILE A 156 0.50 -10.96 18.82
C ILE A 156 0.14 -10.86 20.30
N PHE A 157 -1.06 -10.39 20.58
CA PHE A 157 -1.61 -10.32 21.92
C PHE A 157 -2.82 -11.27 22.03
N MET A 158 -2.73 -12.23 22.94
CA MET A 158 -3.80 -13.19 23.23
C MET A 158 -4.71 -12.60 24.30
N LEU A 159 -5.72 -11.84 23.89
CA LEU A 159 -6.67 -11.20 24.79
C LEU A 159 -7.81 -12.16 25.14
N LYS A 160 -8.29 -12.09 26.37
CA LYS A 160 -9.49 -12.79 26.85
C LYS A 160 -10.70 -11.86 26.65
N PRO A 161 -11.92 -12.39 26.48
CA PRO A 161 -13.13 -11.57 26.43
C PRO A 161 -13.30 -10.64 27.64
N ALA A 162 -12.80 -11.03 28.82
CA ALA A 162 -12.83 -10.22 30.04
C ALA A 162 -11.91 -8.98 29.98
N ASP A 163 -10.89 -8.96 29.12
CA ASP A 163 -9.97 -7.82 28.98
C ASP A 163 -10.66 -6.66 28.25
N GLY A 164 -11.74 -6.96 27.52
CA GLY A 164 -12.62 -5.97 26.89
C GLY A 164 -11.87 -4.95 26.01
N ILE A 165 -12.49 -3.79 25.83
CA ILE A 165 -11.94 -2.69 25.03
C ILE A 165 -10.64 -2.15 25.64
N GLU A 166 -10.51 -2.14 26.94
CA GLU A 166 -9.31 -1.63 27.60
C GLU A 166 -8.09 -2.51 27.32
N GLY A 167 -8.26 -3.82 27.26
CA GLY A 167 -7.19 -4.74 26.83
C GLY A 167 -6.74 -4.48 25.39
N VAL A 168 -7.69 -4.22 24.47
CA VAL A 168 -7.37 -3.86 23.08
C VAL A 168 -6.60 -2.54 23.01
N LYS A 169 -7.03 -1.50 23.75
CA LYS A 169 -6.33 -0.21 23.81
C LYS A 169 -4.91 -0.37 24.32
N GLN A 170 -4.71 -1.12 25.41
CA GLN A 170 -3.39 -1.36 25.98
C GLN A 170 -2.46 -2.08 25.00
N ALA A 171 -2.95 -3.10 24.30
CA ALA A 171 -2.20 -3.81 23.27
C ALA A 171 -1.76 -2.86 22.15
N THR A 172 -2.69 -2.01 21.67
CA THR A 172 -2.43 -1.03 20.61
C THR A 172 -1.38 0.01 21.04
N VAL A 173 -1.53 0.58 22.24
CA VAL A 173 -0.58 1.57 22.77
C VAL A 173 0.81 0.95 22.97
N SER A 174 0.88 -0.29 23.46
CA SER A 174 2.15 -1.02 23.61
C SER A 174 2.85 -1.20 22.27
N TYR A 175 2.11 -1.47 21.19
CA TYR A 175 2.67 -1.57 19.85
C TYR A 175 3.16 -0.21 19.33
N THR A 176 2.40 0.85 19.52
CA THR A 176 2.75 2.21 19.08
C THR A 176 4.10 2.70 19.65
N HIS A 177 4.45 2.27 20.86
CA HIS A 177 5.69 2.64 21.52
C HIS A 177 6.87 1.70 21.22
N LEU A 178 6.72 0.75 20.29
CA LEU A 178 7.84 -0.09 19.87
C LEU A 178 8.86 0.74 19.09
N THR A 179 10.13 0.57 19.42
CA THR A 179 11.22 1.16 18.66
C THR A 179 11.63 0.22 17.53
N LEU A 180 11.58 0.70 16.30
CA LEU A 180 12.08 -0.06 15.16
C LEU A 180 13.61 -0.15 15.22
N PRO A 181 14.22 -1.31 14.88
CA PRO A 181 15.67 -1.39 14.76
C PRO A 181 16.14 -0.46 13.64
N THR A 182 16.99 0.51 13.98
CA THR A 182 17.54 1.50 13.03
C THR A 182 18.59 0.95 12.08
N ASN A 183 19.01 -0.30 12.26
CA ASN A 183 19.98 -0.99 11.41
C ASN A 183 19.28 -1.84 10.35
N SER A 184 18.48 -1.24 9.49
CA SER A 184 18.13 -1.86 8.22
C SER A 184 19.38 -1.81 7.32
N ARG A 185 20.26 -2.78 7.44
CA ARG A 185 21.21 -3.06 6.37
C ARG A 185 20.39 -3.59 5.19
N VAL A 186 20.20 -2.72 4.23
CA VAL A 186 19.67 -3.06 2.93
C VAL A 186 20.77 -3.76 2.14
#